data_d8b2c984af72c9f2a2341302777beaa0
#
_entry.id   d8b2c984af72c9f2a2341302777beaa0
#
_cell.length_a   1.000
_cell.length_b   1.000
_cell.length_c   1.000
_cell.angle_alpha   90.00
_cell.angle_beta   90.00
_cell.angle_gamma   90.00
#
_symmetry.space_group_name_H-M   'P 1'
#
loop_
_entity.id
_entity.type
_entity.pdbx_description
1 polymer ?
#
loop_
_entity_poly.entity_id
_entity_poly.type
_entity_poly.pdbx_seq_one_letter_code
_entity_poly.pdbx_strand_id
1 'polypeptide(L)'
;MRKIMSSLFTLSLVVLVASSGQAQPNPAARGGGPYYLFQTLHIGGEGGWDYVTVDPEHRLLYVPRTTHTMVLDAASGKIVADIPGQERNHGVALVPSSGRGFISDGKDASVTIFDLKTYKVLGKVKADVDADGIIYDPASGKVIVVCGDAGVMIPISPGVDPKAGKADAAVPLGGKPEFLAADGRGKVYINLVDKNEVAVVDTQTMKVIARWPTAPGGAPVGMSMDGERHRLFIGCRNPQKLIVMSAENGKILADLPIGAGVDATRFDGYIFASCRDGSLAVARETSPGQFQIVQTLETPPGARTMDVDPKTHTLYLPTAEFEPQTDARSRPVPKPGSFMILVVAPTRK
;
A
#
# COMPACT_ATOMS: atom_id res chain seq x y z
N MET A 1 -86.62 11.96 21.55
CA MET A 1 -85.83 12.00 20.30
C MET A 1 -84.52 12.74 20.55
N ARG A 2 -83.43 12.03 20.83
CA ARG A 2 -82.08 12.59 20.99
C ARG A 2 -81.22 12.12 19.84
N LYS A 3 -80.72 13.03 19.01
CA LYS A 3 -79.78 12.76 17.94
C LYS A 3 -78.34 12.61 18.53
N ILE A 4 -77.72 11.49 18.28
CA ILE A 4 -76.32 11.23 18.59
C ILE A 4 -75.53 11.66 17.37
N MET A 5 -74.66 12.71 17.51
CA MET A 5 -73.66 13.05 16.52
C MET A 5 -72.37 12.27 16.77
N SER A 6 -72.02 11.46 15.80
CA SER A 6 -70.77 10.67 15.80
C SER A 6 -69.69 11.54 15.16
N SER A 7 -68.62 11.86 15.91
CA SER A 7 -67.46 12.60 15.46
C SER A 7 -66.38 11.60 15.03
N LEU A 8 -66.05 11.55 13.72
CA LEU A 8 -64.91 10.84 13.20
C LEU A 8 -63.64 11.64 13.46
N PHE A 9 -62.74 11.10 14.27
CA PHE A 9 -61.38 11.57 14.38
C PHE A 9 -60.53 10.89 13.31
N THR A 10 -60.09 11.63 12.31
CA THR A 10 -59.07 11.20 11.34
C THR A 10 -57.69 11.39 11.94
N LEU A 11 -57.00 10.28 12.22
CA LEU A 11 -55.62 10.28 12.68
C LEU A 11 -54.69 10.38 11.47
N SER A 12 -54.09 11.55 11.23
CA SER A 12 -53.08 11.73 10.20
C SER A 12 -51.74 11.24 10.69
N LEU A 13 -51.25 10.14 10.10
CA LEU A 13 -49.92 9.59 10.34
C LEU A 13 -48.89 10.43 9.58
N VAL A 14 -48.10 11.25 10.30
CA VAL A 14 -46.98 11.96 9.74
C VAL A 14 -45.79 10.99 9.70
N VAL A 15 -45.44 10.51 8.51
CA VAL A 15 -44.24 9.74 8.27
C VAL A 15 -43.06 10.69 8.18
N LEU A 16 -42.25 10.78 9.22
CA LEU A 16 -40.94 11.43 9.16
C LEU A 16 -40.00 10.57 8.31
N VAL A 17 -39.76 10.97 7.07
CA VAL A 17 -38.66 10.43 6.27
C VAL A 17 -37.36 11.08 6.77
N ALA A 18 -36.62 10.33 7.56
CA ALA A 18 -35.24 10.71 7.91
C ALA A 18 -34.39 10.60 6.64
N SER A 19 -34.15 11.72 5.99
CA SER A 19 -33.13 11.82 4.93
C SER A 19 -31.76 11.63 5.59
N SER A 20 -31.11 10.50 5.33
CA SER A 20 -29.68 10.31 5.60
C SER A 20 -28.90 11.30 4.75
N GLY A 21 -28.61 12.47 5.31
CA GLY A 21 -27.76 13.47 4.69
C GLY A 21 -26.36 12.88 4.50
N GLN A 22 -26.05 12.51 3.27
CA GLN A 22 -24.64 12.30 2.89
C GLN A 22 -23.95 13.65 3.08
N ALA A 23 -22.98 13.69 3.97
CA ALA A 23 -22.16 14.87 4.18
C ALA A 23 -21.49 15.25 2.85
N GLN A 24 -21.88 16.39 2.30
CA GLN A 24 -21.24 16.96 1.12
C GLN A 24 -19.79 17.33 1.52
N PRO A 25 -18.77 16.95 0.73
CA PRO A 25 -17.40 17.30 1.03
C PRO A 25 -17.24 18.82 1.09
N ASN A 26 -16.58 19.29 2.15
CA ASN A 26 -16.33 20.71 2.38
C ASN A 26 -15.50 21.31 1.22
N PRO A 27 -15.97 22.31 0.48
CA PRO A 27 -15.22 22.91 -0.62
C PRO A 27 -13.89 23.57 -0.21
N ALA A 28 -13.71 23.90 1.07
CA ALA A 28 -12.49 24.48 1.61
C ALA A 28 -11.30 23.49 1.68
N ALA A 29 -11.53 22.18 1.52
CA ALA A 29 -10.48 21.16 1.49
C ALA A 29 -9.80 20.98 0.12
N ARG A 30 -10.16 21.77 -0.88
CA ARG A 30 -9.50 21.77 -2.19
C ARG A 30 -8.23 22.63 -2.13
N GLY A 31 -7.14 22.07 -1.58
CA GLY A 31 -5.82 22.62 -1.82
C GLY A 31 -5.63 22.80 -3.34
N GLY A 32 -4.99 23.91 -3.78
CA GLY A 32 -4.84 24.28 -5.19
C GLY A 32 -3.96 23.32 -6.03
N GLY A 33 -4.04 22.01 -5.81
CA GLY A 33 -3.26 20.96 -6.46
C GLY A 33 -4.11 19.90 -7.14
N PRO A 34 -3.46 18.93 -7.80
CA PRO A 34 -4.14 17.87 -8.55
C PRO A 34 -4.87 16.84 -7.68
N TYR A 35 -4.64 16.80 -6.37
CA TYR A 35 -5.24 15.84 -5.43
C TYR A 35 -5.76 16.53 -4.17
N TYR A 36 -6.75 15.91 -3.51
CA TYR A 36 -7.30 16.40 -2.24
C TYR A 36 -7.77 15.23 -1.36
N LEU A 37 -7.77 15.42 -0.05
CA LEU A 37 -8.38 14.47 0.89
C LEU A 37 -9.90 14.48 0.69
N PHE A 38 -10.40 13.44 0.05
CA PHE A 38 -11.82 13.31 -0.29
C PHE A 38 -12.64 12.82 0.90
N GLN A 39 -12.14 11.81 1.62
CA GLN A 39 -12.86 11.15 2.70
C GLN A 39 -11.88 10.50 3.68
N THR A 40 -12.30 10.33 4.92
CA THR A 40 -11.65 9.47 5.91
C THR A 40 -12.61 8.34 6.27
N LEU A 41 -12.19 7.10 6.07
CA LEU A 41 -12.93 5.90 6.44
C LEU A 41 -12.46 5.47 7.83
N HIS A 42 -13.29 5.61 8.85
CA HIS A 42 -13.00 5.15 10.21
C HIS A 42 -13.32 3.66 10.32
N ILE A 43 -12.29 2.83 10.44
CA ILE A 43 -12.39 1.37 10.42
C ILE A 43 -12.36 0.81 11.84
N GLY A 44 -11.45 1.32 12.68
CA GLY A 44 -11.21 0.78 14.02
C GLY A 44 -10.47 -0.56 14.00
N GLY A 45 -10.74 -1.40 15.00
CA GLY A 45 -10.08 -2.69 15.20
C GLY A 45 -8.68 -2.54 15.82
N GLU A 46 -8.06 -3.69 16.10
CA GLU A 46 -6.75 -3.79 16.75
C GLU A 46 -5.63 -4.06 15.74
N GLY A 47 -4.38 -3.93 16.19
CA GLY A 47 -3.19 -4.18 15.42
C GLY A 47 -2.64 -2.93 14.71
N GLY A 48 -1.37 -2.99 14.36
CA GLY A 48 -0.72 -2.01 13.48
C GLY A 48 -1.19 -2.15 12.05
N TRP A 49 -0.50 -1.48 11.14
CA TRP A 49 -0.71 -1.63 9.69
C TRP A 49 0.62 -1.49 8.96
N ASP A 50 0.62 -1.99 7.71
CA ASP A 50 1.73 -1.82 6.81
C ASP A 50 1.24 -1.58 5.38
N TYR A 51 1.76 -2.26 4.36
CA TYR A 51 1.39 -2.03 2.97
C TYR A 51 -0.08 -2.39 2.71
N VAL A 52 -0.85 -1.42 2.25
CA VAL A 52 -2.19 -1.68 1.72
C VAL A 52 -2.07 -2.14 0.26
N THR A 53 -2.96 -3.03 -0.17
CA THR A 53 -3.05 -3.47 -1.56
C THR A 53 -4.46 -3.23 -2.08
N VAL A 54 -4.57 -2.54 -3.20
CA VAL A 54 -5.83 -2.30 -3.91
C VAL A 54 -6.12 -3.45 -4.88
N ASP A 55 -7.33 -3.98 -4.86
CA ASP A 55 -7.90 -4.78 -5.94
C ASP A 55 -8.86 -3.90 -6.75
N PRO A 56 -8.43 -3.35 -7.89
CA PRO A 56 -9.23 -2.42 -8.67
C PRO A 56 -10.40 -3.09 -9.42
N GLU A 57 -10.33 -4.43 -9.63
CA GLU A 57 -11.40 -5.17 -10.29
C GLU A 57 -12.61 -5.35 -9.38
N HIS A 58 -12.37 -5.69 -8.11
CA HIS A 58 -13.43 -5.94 -7.14
C HIS A 58 -13.67 -4.75 -6.21
N ARG A 59 -12.88 -3.65 -6.34
CA ARG A 59 -12.93 -2.46 -5.49
C ARG A 59 -12.73 -2.78 -4.01
N LEU A 60 -11.71 -3.57 -3.73
CA LEU A 60 -11.35 -4.01 -2.40
C LEU A 60 -9.98 -3.47 -1.98
N LEU A 61 -9.82 -3.30 -0.67
CA LEU A 61 -8.54 -3.01 -0.03
C LEU A 61 -8.16 -4.18 0.86
N TYR A 62 -6.95 -4.69 0.70
CA TYR A 62 -6.36 -5.66 1.61
C TYR A 62 -5.41 -4.92 2.54
N VAL A 63 -5.69 -4.94 3.82
CA VAL A 63 -4.96 -4.17 4.82
C VAL A 63 -4.38 -5.10 5.88
N PRO A 64 -3.07 -5.34 5.88
CA PRO A 64 -2.39 -6.09 6.94
C PRO A 64 -2.55 -5.38 8.29
N ARG A 65 -2.93 -6.16 9.32
CA ARG A 65 -3.21 -5.66 10.68
C ARG A 65 -2.42 -6.45 11.74
N THR A 66 -1.15 -6.71 11.51
CA THR A 66 -0.22 -7.44 12.38
C THR A 66 -0.53 -8.94 12.48
N THR A 67 -1.74 -9.32 12.90
CA THR A 67 -2.13 -10.72 13.16
C THR A 67 -3.17 -11.26 12.18
N HIS A 68 -3.74 -10.39 11.38
CA HIS A 68 -4.78 -10.68 10.40
C HIS A 68 -4.72 -9.69 9.26
N THR A 69 -5.43 -9.96 8.18
CA THR A 69 -5.55 -9.03 7.04
C THR A 69 -7.03 -8.71 6.84
N MET A 70 -7.40 -7.44 7.04
CA MET A 70 -8.75 -6.97 6.74
C MET A 70 -8.95 -6.82 5.24
N VAL A 71 -10.10 -7.25 4.75
CA VAL A 71 -10.57 -6.97 3.38
C VAL A 71 -11.71 -5.98 3.48
N LEU A 72 -11.53 -4.80 2.89
CA LEU A 72 -12.48 -3.69 3.00
C LEU A 72 -13.08 -3.37 1.63
N ASP A 73 -14.34 -2.99 1.58
CA ASP A 73 -14.90 -2.27 0.44
C ASP A 73 -14.24 -0.89 0.32
N ALA A 74 -13.63 -0.62 -0.81
CA ALA A 74 -12.81 0.58 -1.02
C ALA A 74 -13.59 1.91 -0.98
N ALA A 75 -14.91 1.87 -1.21
CA ALA A 75 -15.74 3.07 -1.22
C ALA A 75 -16.29 3.41 0.18
N SER A 76 -16.70 2.39 0.92
CA SER A 76 -17.39 2.55 2.20
C SER A 76 -16.54 2.26 3.43
N GLY A 77 -15.40 1.56 3.26
CA GLY A 77 -14.60 1.05 4.36
C GLY A 77 -15.25 -0.13 5.12
N LYS A 78 -16.38 -0.64 4.62
CA LYS A 78 -17.05 -1.79 5.26
C LYS A 78 -16.15 -3.02 5.20
N ILE A 79 -16.01 -3.70 6.33
CA ILE A 79 -15.27 -4.96 6.40
C ILE A 79 -16.07 -6.03 5.63
N VAL A 80 -15.46 -6.58 4.58
CA VAL A 80 -15.98 -7.67 3.73
C VAL A 80 -15.55 -9.01 4.29
N ALA A 81 -14.29 -9.10 4.72
CA ALA A 81 -13.72 -10.29 5.31
C ALA A 81 -12.55 -9.94 6.24
N ASP A 82 -12.18 -10.92 7.05
CA ASP A 82 -11.01 -10.89 7.90
C ASP A 82 -10.25 -12.21 7.74
N ILE A 83 -9.00 -12.14 7.31
CA ILE A 83 -8.15 -13.30 7.03
C ILE A 83 -7.22 -13.49 8.23
N PRO A 84 -7.43 -14.49 9.09
CA PRO A 84 -6.67 -14.66 10.33
C PRO A 84 -5.36 -15.42 10.16
N GLY A 85 -4.59 -15.51 11.25
CA GLY A 85 -3.50 -16.48 11.39
C GLY A 85 -2.15 -16.01 10.88
N GLN A 86 -1.92 -14.70 10.76
CA GLN A 86 -0.62 -14.13 10.48
C GLN A 86 0.11 -13.74 11.76
N GLU A 87 1.44 -13.57 11.66
CA GLU A 87 2.26 -13.01 12.73
C GLU A 87 3.20 -11.92 12.16
N ARG A 88 2.90 -10.66 12.49
CA ARG A 88 3.60 -9.48 11.95
C ARG A 88 3.57 -9.47 10.43
N ASN A 89 2.35 -9.49 9.87
CA ASN A 89 2.15 -9.41 8.43
C ASN A 89 2.47 -8.01 7.88
N HIS A 90 2.91 -7.97 6.60
CA HIS A 90 3.38 -6.74 5.96
C HIS A 90 2.66 -6.42 4.66
N GLY A 91 2.69 -7.30 3.67
CA GLY A 91 2.16 -7.04 2.35
C GLY A 91 1.26 -8.14 1.82
N VAL A 92 0.52 -7.83 0.76
CA VAL A 92 -0.40 -8.75 0.07
C VAL A 92 -0.13 -8.72 -1.43
N ALA A 93 0.09 -9.88 -2.04
CA ALA A 93 0.12 -10.04 -3.49
C ALA A 93 -1.11 -10.82 -3.95
N LEU A 94 -1.82 -10.29 -4.95
CA LEU A 94 -2.99 -10.92 -5.54
C LEU A 94 -2.61 -11.60 -6.86
N VAL A 95 -3.04 -12.84 -7.06
CA VAL A 95 -2.82 -13.60 -8.30
C VAL A 95 -4.16 -14.12 -8.82
N PRO A 96 -4.96 -13.28 -9.50
CA PRO A 96 -6.30 -13.65 -9.96
C PRO A 96 -6.32 -14.90 -10.85
N SER A 97 -5.29 -15.09 -11.68
CA SER A 97 -5.18 -16.27 -12.56
C SER A 97 -5.10 -17.60 -11.82
N SER A 98 -4.64 -17.60 -10.56
CA SER A 98 -4.64 -18.78 -9.69
C SER A 98 -5.80 -18.80 -8.69
N GLY A 99 -6.60 -17.75 -8.62
CA GLY A 99 -7.63 -17.55 -7.60
C GLY A 99 -7.09 -17.38 -6.18
N ARG A 100 -5.81 -17.01 -6.01
CA ARG A 100 -5.12 -16.97 -4.73
C ARG A 100 -4.52 -15.61 -4.41
N GLY A 101 -4.49 -15.29 -3.12
CA GLY A 101 -3.72 -14.19 -2.56
C GLY A 101 -2.63 -14.73 -1.61
N PHE A 102 -1.59 -13.94 -1.42
CA PHE A 102 -0.38 -14.27 -0.67
C PHE A 102 -0.07 -13.13 0.28
N ILE A 103 0.15 -13.43 1.56
CA ILE A 103 0.42 -12.45 2.61
C ILE A 103 1.79 -12.77 3.20
N SER A 104 2.71 -11.81 3.24
CA SER A 104 4.01 -11.96 3.89
C SER A 104 3.87 -11.85 5.41
N ASP A 105 4.47 -12.80 6.14
CA ASP A 105 4.41 -12.93 7.60
C ASP A 105 5.82 -12.89 8.17
N GLY A 106 6.25 -11.71 8.64
CA GLY A 106 7.65 -11.47 9.01
C GLY A 106 8.12 -12.24 10.24
N LYS A 107 7.26 -12.45 11.25
CA LYS A 107 7.67 -13.06 12.51
C LYS A 107 7.75 -14.59 12.43
N ASP A 108 6.85 -15.24 11.69
CA ASP A 108 6.88 -16.70 11.52
C ASP A 108 7.62 -17.16 10.25
N ALA A 109 8.28 -16.23 9.55
CA ALA A 109 9.09 -16.50 8.38
C ALA A 109 8.34 -17.30 7.32
N SER A 110 7.13 -16.86 6.99
CA SER A 110 6.23 -17.58 6.08
C SER A 110 5.48 -16.63 5.13
N VAL A 111 4.78 -17.24 4.19
CA VAL A 111 3.77 -16.57 3.35
C VAL A 111 2.46 -17.33 3.50
N THR A 112 1.44 -16.66 4.03
CA THR A 112 0.07 -17.18 4.12
C THR A 112 -0.59 -17.15 2.75
N ILE A 113 -1.19 -18.27 2.34
CA ILE A 113 -1.93 -18.41 1.08
C ILE A 113 -3.42 -18.46 1.37
N PHE A 114 -4.21 -17.65 0.70
CA PHE A 114 -5.66 -17.63 0.86
C PHE A 114 -6.39 -17.65 -0.48
N ASP A 115 -7.65 -18.06 -0.45
CA ASP A 115 -8.54 -18.10 -1.61
C ASP A 115 -9.20 -16.72 -1.82
N LEU A 116 -9.06 -16.13 -3.00
CA LEU A 116 -9.56 -14.79 -3.33
C LEU A 116 -11.09 -14.67 -3.29
N LYS A 117 -11.81 -15.76 -3.50
CA LYS A 117 -13.29 -15.76 -3.54
C LYS A 117 -13.91 -15.91 -2.15
N THR A 118 -13.30 -16.75 -1.31
CA THR A 118 -13.86 -17.11 0.00
C THR A 118 -13.11 -16.50 1.16
N TYR A 119 -11.93 -15.90 0.91
CA TYR A 119 -10.98 -15.33 1.88
C TYR A 119 -10.47 -16.34 2.91
N LYS A 120 -10.70 -17.64 2.68
CA LYS A 120 -10.24 -18.71 3.58
C LYS A 120 -8.74 -18.94 3.41
N VAL A 121 -8.04 -19.06 4.53
CA VAL A 121 -6.64 -19.50 4.54
C VAL A 121 -6.57 -20.93 4.02
N LEU A 122 -5.75 -21.16 3.01
CA LEU A 122 -5.49 -22.46 2.39
C LEU A 122 -4.31 -23.15 3.08
N GLY A 123 -3.33 -22.39 3.55
CA GLY A 123 -2.12 -22.85 4.22
C GLY A 123 -1.03 -21.82 4.21
N LYS A 124 0.20 -22.26 4.53
CA LYS A 124 1.38 -21.40 4.54
C LYS A 124 2.55 -22.08 3.81
N VAL A 125 3.39 -21.28 3.18
CA VAL A 125 4.67 -21.71 2.63
C VAL A 125 5.79 -21.05 3.42
N LYS A 126 6.81 -21.80 3.80
CA LYS A 126 7.98 -21.28 4.50
C LYS A 126 8.71 -20.28 3.58
N ALA A 127 9.01 -19.10 4.13
CA ALA A 127 9.92 -18.11 3.58
C ALA A 127 11.19 -18.03 4.43
N ASP A 128 11.66 -16.82 4.74
CA ASP A 128 12.78 -16.61 5.65
C ASP A 128 12.46 -15.46 6.61
N VAL A 129 13.33 -15.23 7.59
CA VAL A 129 13.10 -14.22 8.63
C VAL A 129 12.85 -12.85 8.06
N ASP A 130 11.88 -12.15 8.65
CA ASP A 130 11.43 -10.82 8.23
C ASP A 130 10.91 -10.81 6.79
N ALA A 131 9.99 -11.76 6.45
CA ALA A 131 9.27 -11.76 5.18
C ALA A 131 8.40 -10.50 5.10
N ASP A 132 8.72 -9.60 4.16
CA ASP A 132 8.23 -8.21 4.12
C ASP A 132 7.60 -7.88 2.77
N GLY A 133 8.25 -7.07 1.93
CA GLY A 133 7.72 -6.69 0.63
C GLY A 133 7.38 -7.89 -0.25
N ILE A 134 6.19 -7.90 -0.83
CA ILE A 134 5.70 -9.02 -1.64
C ILE A 134 4.96 -8.50 -2.88
N ILE A 135 5.26 -9.06 -4.04
CA ILE A 135 4.58 -8.75 -5.31
C ILE A 135 4.33 -10.00 -6.13
N TYR A 136 3.45 -9.91 -7.13
CA TYR A 136 3.37 -10.87 -8.22
C TYR A 136 4.12 -10.32 -9.43
N ASP A 137 5.06 -11.09 -9.97
CA ASP A 137 5.72 -10.79 -11.23
C ASP A 137 5.10 -11.60 -12.38
N PRO A 138 4.37 -10.96 -13.31
CA PRO A 138 3.72 -11.66 -14.41
C PRO A 138 4.70 -12.26 -15.42
N ALA A 139 5.94 -11.74 -15.52
CA ALA A 139 6.92 -12.24 -16.48
C ALA A 139 7.47 -13.62 -16.07
N SER A 140 7.78 -13.81 -14.79
CA SER A 140 8.19 -15.13 -14.28
C SER A 140 7.01 -16.01 -13.87
N GLY A 141 5.81 -15.42 -13.72
CA GLY A 141 4.65 -16.10 -13.16
C GLY A 141 4.81 -16.46 -11.69
N LYS A 142 5.68 -15.76 -10.94
CA LYS A 142 5.98 -16.04 -9.54
C LYS A 142 5.47 -14.92 -8.63
N VAL A 143 5.06 -15.29 -7.43
CA VAL A 143 5.01 -14.38 -6.29
C VAL A 143 6.43 -14.26 -5.75
N ILE A 144 6.87 -13.04 -5.53
CA ILE A 144 8.23 -12.74 -5.04
C ILE A 144 8.08 -12.05 -3.69
N VAL A 145 8.65 -12.64 -2.65
CA VAL A 145 8.75 -12.06 -1.33
C VAL A 145 10.20 -11.74 -1.01
N VAL A 146 10.46 -10.58 -0.44
CA VAL A 146 11.77 -10.22 0.10
C VAL A 146 11.79 -10.41 1.61
N CYS A 147 12.91 -10.87 2.15
CA CYS A 147 13.08 -11.16 3.57
C CYS A 147 14.20 -10.26 4.10
N GLY A 148 13.80 -9.21 4.85
CA GLY A 148 14.67 -8.11 5.24
C GLY A 148 15.89 -8.55 6.03
N ASP A 149 15.70 -9.25 7.14
CA ASP A 149 16.79 -9.67 8.01
C ASP A 149 17.61 -10.83 7.42
N ALA A 150 17.01 -11.66 6.56
CA ALA A 150 17.73 -12.73 5.85
C ALA A 150 18.55 -12.23 4.66
N GLY A 151 18.24 -11.04 4.11
CA GLY A 151 18.92 -10.47 2.95
C GLY A 151 18.70 -11.24 1.65
N VAL A 152 17.50 -11.83 1.48
CA VAL A 152 17.17 -12.69 0.34
C VAL A 152 15.85 -12.30 -0.32
N MET A 153 15.68 -12.75 -1.55
CA MET A 153 14.42 -12.79 -2.29
C MET A 153 14.01 -14.27 -2.44
N ILE A 154 12.74 -14.58 -2.26
CA ILE A 154 12.21 -15.95 -2.39
C ILE A 154 11.07 -15.95 -3.40
N PRO A 155 11.23 -16.65 -4.55
CA PRO A 155 10.15 -16.86 -5.50
C PRO A 155 9.23 -17.99 -5.02
N ILE A 156 7.91 -17.83 -5.26
CA ILE A 156 6.88 -18.80 -4.89
C ILE A 156 5.98 -19.05 -6.10
N SER A 157 5.78 -20.30 -6.47
CA SER A 157 4.80 -20.63 -7.52
C SER A 157 3.37 -20.35 -7.01
N PRO A 158 2.51 -19.62 -7.76
CA PRO A 158 1.10 -19.45 -7.37
C PRO A 158 0.34 -20.78 -7.26
N GLY A 159 0.78 -21.81 -7.97
CA GLY A 159 0.23 -23.16 -7.92
C GLY A 159 0.78 -24.04 -6.80
N VAL A 160 1.65 -23.54 -5.92
CA VAL A 160 2.26 -24.32 -4.83
C VAL A 160 1.18 -24.98 -3.96
N ASP A 161 1.44 -26.21 -3.50
CA ASP A 161 0.56 -26.87 -2.52
C ASP A 161 0.64 -26.09 -1.19
N PRO A 162 -0.46 -25.50 -0.71
CA PRO A 162 -0.43 -24.65 0.47
C PRO A 162 -0.17 -25.41 1.78
N LYS A 163 -0.24 -26.74 1.76
CA LYS A 163 -0.03 -27.59 2.96
C LYS A 163 1.32 -28.33 2.97
N ALA A 164 1.84 -28.68 1.80
CA ALA A 164 3.04 -29.52 1.69
C ALA A 164 4.07 -28.96 0.70
N GLY A 165 3.71 -27.89 -0.04
CA GLY A 165 4.60 -27.29 -1.02
C GLY A 165 5.73 -26.49 -0.39
N LYS A 166 6.73 -26.21 -1.21
CA LYS A 166 7.91 -25.40 -0.84
C LYS A 166 8.06 -24.24 -1.80
N ALA A 167 8.57 -23.12 -1.29
CA ALA A 167 9.07 -22.05 -2.13
C ALA A 167 10.28 -22.50 -2.96
N ASP A 168 10.60 -21.74 -3.99
CA ASP A 168 11.83 -21.96 -4.76
C ASP A 168 13.07 -21.58 -3.91
N ALA A 169 14.26 -21.84 -4.44
CA ALA A 169 15.51 -21.51 -3.75
C ALA A 169 15.62 -19.99 -3.52
N ALA A 170 16.07 -19.62 -2.35
CA ALA A 170 16.34 -18.23 -2.00
C ALA A 170 17.46 -17.63 -2.86
N VAL A 171 17.26 -16.39 -3.30
CA VAL A 171 18.23 -15.61 -4.07
C VAL A 171 18.91 -14.61 -3.12
N PRO A 172 20.21 -14.75 -2.82
CA PRO A 172 20.93 -13.81 -1.97
C PRO A 172 21.01 -12.42 -2.62
N LEU A 173 20.60 -11.39 -1.90
CA LEU A 173 20.62 -10.01 -2.39
C LEU A 173 21.85 -9.24 -1.93
N GLY A 174 22.54 -9.69 -0.89
CA GLY A 174 23.75 -9.06 -0.37
C GLY A 174 23.52 -7.73 0.36
N GLY A 175 22.32 -7.50 0.85
CA GLY A 175 21.91 -6.35 1.64
C GLY A 175 20.53 -6.59 2.20
N LYS A 176 20.01 -5.63 2.99
CA LYS A 176 18.67 -5.67 3.59
C LYS A 176 17.62 -5.16 2.61
N PRO A 177 16.81 -6.05 1.97
CA PRO A 177 15.75 -5.62 1.09
C PRO A 177 14.57 -5.05 1.89
N GLU A 178 13.83 -4.14 1.24
CA GLU A 178 12.63 -3.52 1.83
C GLU A 178 11.45 -3.64 0.84
N PHE A 179 11.41 -2.85 -0.22
CA PHE A 179 10.34 -2.88 -1.21
C PHE A 179 10.89 -3.17 -2.61
N LEU A 180 9.98 -3.58 -3.52
CA LEU A 180 10.36 -4.05 -4.84
C LEU A 180 9.32 -3.67 -5.89
N ALA A 181 9.76 -3.64 -7.15
CA ALA A 181 8.90 -3.46 -8.31
C ALA A 181 9.34 -4.38 -9.46
N ALA A 182 8.38 -4.94 -10.19
CA ALA A 182 8.62 -5.74 -11.39
C ALA A 182 8.33 -4.93 -12.65
N ASP A 183 9.15 -5.10 -13.71
CA ASP A 183 8.89 -4.46 -15.02
C ASP A 183 7.93 -5.27 -15.90
N GLY A 184 7.52 -6.46 -15.46
CA GLY A 184 6.70 -7.38 -16.25
C GLY A 184 7.38 -7.91 -17.51
N ARG A 185 8.70 -7.73 -17.64
CA ARG A 185 9.52 -8.10 -18.82
C ARG A 185 10.72 -8.97 -18.46
N GLY A 186 10.83 -9.35 -17.19
CA GLY A 186 11.87 -10.26 -16.71
C GLY A 186 12.86 -9.64 -15.73
N LYS A 187 12.59 -8.44 -15.19
CA LYS A 187 13.40 -7.83 -14.14
C LYS A 187 12.57 -7.43 -12.94
N VAL A 188 13.15 -7.64 -11.77
CA VAL A 188 12.67 -7.10 -10.50
C VAL A 188 13.73 -6.19 -9.92
N TYR A 189 13.31 -5.05 -9.46
CA TYR A 189 14.13 -4.03 -8.80
C TYR A 189 13.83 -4.04 -7.31
N ILE A 190 14.85 -4.07 -6.47
CA ILE A 190 14.73 -4.26 -5.02
C ILE A 190 15.56 -3.22 -4.29
N ASN A 191 14.96 -2.42 -3.44
CA ASN A 191 15.66 -1.48 -2.57
C ASN A 191 16.47 -2.25 -1.52
N LEU A 192 17.76 -1.93 -1.37
CA LEU A 192 18.64 -2.42 -0.31
C LEU A 192 18.96 -1.26 0.64
N VAL A 193 18.22 -1.21 1.75
CA VAL A 193 18.22 -0.07 2.69
C VAL A 193 19.60 0.21 3.27
N ASP A 194 20.32 -0.84 3.68
CA ASP A 194 21.63 -0.77 4.32
C ASP A 194 22.80 -0.52 3.36
N LYS A 195 22.54 -0.66 2.03
CA LYS A 195 23.55 -0.45 0.98
C LYS A 195 23.37 0.87 0.24
N ASN A 196 22.22 1.53 0.38
CA ASN A 196 21.83 2.67 -0.44
C ASN A 196 21.85 2.36 -1.94
N GLU A 197 21.34 1.18 -2.29
CA GLU A 197 21.36 0.62 -3.64
C GLU A 197 20.00 0.06 -4.04
N VAL A 198 19.81 -0.08 -5.35
CA VAL A 198 18.79 -0.94 -5.96
C VAL A 198 19.49 -2.17 -6.52
N ALA A 199 19.12 -3.37 -6.07
CA ALA A 199 19.50 -4.61 -6.73
C ALA A 199 18.56 -4.88 -7.90
N VAL A 200 19.11 -5.25 -9.05
CA VAL A 200 18.36 -5.68 -10.24
C VAL A 200 18.48 -7.17 -10.37
N VAL A 201 17.36 -7.87 -10.35
CA VAL A 201 17.30 -9.33 -10.47
C VAL A 201 16.68 -9.69 -11.82
N ASP A 202 17.35 -10.54 -12.57
CA ASP A 202 16.79 -11.22 -13.74
C ASP A 202 15.91 -12.37 -13.26
N THR A 203 14.61 -12.33 -13.61
CA THR A 203 13.63 -13.30 -13.09
C THR A 203 13.57 -14.61 -13.88
N GLN A 204 14.27 -14.73 -15.00
CA GLN A 204 14.43 -15.99 -15.71
C GLN A 204 15.54 -16.83 -15.08
N THR A 205 16.66 -16.18 -14.72
CA THR A 205 17.82 -16.85 -14.13
C THR A 205 17.83 -16.81 -12.60
N MET A 206 16.97 -16.00 -11.99
CA MET A 206 16.92 -15.73 -10.55
C MET A 206 18.29 -15.30 -10.00
N LYS A 207 18.95 -14.34 -10.68
CA LYS A 207 20.27 -13.82 -10.31
C LYS A 207 20.25 -12.29 -10.25
N VAL A 208 21.01 -11.75 -9.29
CA VAL A 208 21.32 -10.31 -9.28
C VAL A 208 22.26 -10.03 -10.45
N ILE A 209 21.83 -9.17 -11.36
CA ILE A 209 22.59 -8.82 -12.59
C ILE A 209 23.18 -7.41 -12.54
N ALA A 210 22.69 -6.54 -11.64
CA ALA A 210 23.22 -5.20 -11.45
C ALA A 210 22.92 -4.68 -10.03
N ARG A 211 23.67 -3.65 -9.62
CA ARG A 211 23.46 -2.86 -8.41
C ARG A 211 23.65 -1.40 -8.75
N TRP A 212 22.69 -0.58 -8.36
CA TRP A 212 22.67 0.84 -8.71
C TRP A 212 22.59 1.70 -7.45
N PRO A 213 23.54 2.61 -7.23
CA PRO A 213 23.50 3.51 -6.08
C PRO A 213 22.33 4.49 -6.18
N THR A 214 21.70 4.79 -5.04
CA THR A 214 20.59 5.75 -4.96
C THR A 214 21.03 7.17 -4.65
N ALA A 215 22.34 7.43 -4.48
CA ALA A 215 22.83 8.78 -4.20
C ALA A 215 22.31 9.79 -5.25
N PRO A 216 21.84 11.00 -4.81
CA PRO A 216 22.04 11.62 -3.49
C PRO A 216 21.00 11.24 -2.42
N GLY A 217 20.07 10.30 -2.69
CA GLY A 217 19.19 9.73 -1.68
C GLY A 217 19.86 8.57 -0.94
N GLY A 218 19.42 8.28 0.28
CA GLY A 218 19.93 7.15 1.07
C GLY A 218 18.84 6.47 1.88
N ALA A 219 19.11 5.26 2.35
CA ALA A 219 18.13 4.37 2.96
C ALA A 219 16.86 4.25 2.11
N PRO A 220 16.94 3.68 0.88
CA PRO A 220 15.79 3.52 -0.02
C PRO A 220 14.78 2.54 0.57
N VAL A 221 13.51 2.91 0.58
CA VAL A 221 12.42 2.15 1.18
C VAL A 221 11.29 1.92 0.18
N GLY A 222 10.48 2.94 -0.11
CA GLY A 222 9.40 2.83 -1.08
C GLY A 222 9.93 2.71 -2.51
N MET A 223 9.26 1.92 -3.35
CA MET A 223 9.55 1.80 -4.76
C MET A 223 8.27 1.68 -5.59
N SER A 224 8.22 2.38 -6.71
CA SER A 224 7.24 2.19 -7.77
C SER A 224 7.87 2.40 -9.14
N MET A 225 7.13 2.07 -10.19
CA MET A 225 7.69 2.08 -11.55
C MET A 225 6.69 2.64 -12.57
N ASP A 226 7.21 3.44 -13.50
CA ASP A 226 6.60 3.70 -14.81
C ASP A 226 7.18 2.68 -15.81
N GLY A 227 6.41 1.63 -16.07
CA GLY A 227 6.84 0.55 -16.95
C GLY A 227 6.91 0.97 -18.44
N GLU A 228 6.16 2.00 -18.85
CA GLU A 228 6.18 2.51 -20.23
C GLU A 228 7.45 3.29 -20.53
N ARG A 229 7.86 4.16 -19.58
CA ARG A 229 9.05 5.01 -19.73
C ARG A 229 10.29 4.44 -19.06
N HIS A 230 10.22 3.21 -18.53
CA HIS A 230 11.33 2.53 -17.84
C HIS A 230 11.96 3.39 -16.73
N ARG A 231 11.14 3.86 -15.79
CA ARG A 231 11.56 4.71 -14.69
C ARG A 231 11.17 4.13 -13.34
N LEU A 232 12.10 4.14 -12.40
CA LEU A 232 11.86 3.81 -11.00
C LEU A 232 11.69 5.10 -10.20
N PHE A 233 10.77 5.07 -9.23
CA PHE A 233 10.54 6.13 -8.26
C PHE A 233 10.82 5.59 -6.88
N ILE A 234 11.87 6.10 -6.25
CA ILE A 234 12.44 5.52 -5.03
C ILE A 234 12.35 6.54 -3.90
N GLY A 235 11.63 6.20 -2.84
CA GLY A 235 11.56 6.99 -1.63
C GLY A 235 12.73 6.69 -0.71
N CYS A 236 13.55 7.68 -0.42
CA CYS A 236 14.75 7.58 0.40
C CYS A 236 14.57 8.32 1.73
N ARG A 237 14.97 7.69 2.86
CA ARG A 237 14.79 8.25 4.21
C ARG A 237 15.93 9.14 4.69
N ASN A 238 17.17 8.89 4.25
CA ASN A 238 18.31 9.65 4.76
C ASN A 238 19.52 9.64 3.78
N PRO A 239 19.79 10.72 3.06
CA PRO A 239 18.99 11.94 2.93
C PRO A 239 17.58 11.69 2.37
N GLN A 240 16.62 12.52 2.82
CA GLN A 240 15.20 12.43 2.41
C GLN A 240 15.04 12.92 0.98
N LYS A 241 14.78 11.98 0.05
CA LYS A 241 14.67 12.27 -1.37
C LYS A 241 13.67 11.35 -2.04
N LEU A 242 12.96 11.87 -3.01
CA LEU A 242 12.33 11.07 -4.04
C LEU A 242 13.30 11.01 -5.23
N ILE A 243 13.88 9.85 -5.48
CA ILE A 243 14.80 9.62 -6.59
C ILE A 243 14.02 9.11 -7.80
N VAL A 244 14.25 9.74 -8.95
CA VAL A 244 13.81 9.23 -10.25
C VAL A 244 15.02 8.61 -10.93
N MET A 245 14.95 7.31 -11.21
CA MET A 245 16.06 6.53 -11.77
C MET A 245 15.63 5.82 -13.06
N SER A 246 16.51 5.75 -14.04
CA SER A 246 16.30 4.93 -15.24
C SER A 246 16.36 3.45 -14.87
N ALA A 247 15.31 2.70 -15.20
CA ALA A 247 15.26 1.25 -15.01
C ALA A 247 16.07 0.47 -16.06
N GLU A 248 16.67 1.14 -17.04
CA GLU A 248 17.54 0.51 -18.04
C GLU A 248 18.99 0.40 -17.56
N ASN A 249 19.48 1.43 -16.86
CA ASN A 249 20.91 1.55 -16.56
C ASN A 249 21.24 2.15 -15.20
N GLY A 250 20.25 2.44 -14.36
CA GLY A 250 20.46 2.98 -13.01
C GLY A 250 20.84 4.47 -12.94
N LYS A 251 20.82 5.20 -14.08
CA LYS A 251 21.12 6.63 -14.10
C LYS A 251 20.06 7.41 -13.30
N ILE A 252 20.51 8.25 -12.39
CA ILE A 252 19.63 9.21 -11.70
C ILE A 252 19.19 10.28 -12.71
N LEU A 253 17.88 10.42 -12.88
CA LEU A 253 17.26 11.39 -13.78
C LEU A 253 16.84 12.65 -13.03
N ALA A 254 16.41 12.51 -11.77
CA ALA A 254 16.10 13.63 -10.90
C ALA A 254 16.15 13.19 -9.42
N ASP A 255 16.31 14.16 -8.53
CA ASP A 255 16.14 14.01 -7.10
C ASP A 255 15.28 15.17 -6.57
N LEU A 256 14.24 14.85 -5.80
CA LEU A 256 13.28 15.83 -5.32
C LEU A 256 13.23 15.78 -3.79
N PRO A 257 13.12 16.92 -3.08
CA PRO A 257 12.93 16.93 -1.64
C PRO A 257 11.53 16.44 -1.28
N ILE A 258 11.43 15.61 -0.26
CA ILE A 258 10.16 15.10 0.30
C ILE A 258 10.16 15.18 1.82
N GLY A 259 9.02 14.91 2.45
CA GLY A 259 8.88 14.84 3.89
C GLY A 259 9.65 13.70 4.55
N ALA A 260 9.62 13.70 5.88
CA ALA A 260 10.35 12.74 6.68
C ALA A 260 9.62 11.40 6.82
N GLY A 261 10.40 10.30 6.77
CA GLY A 261 9.88 8.97 7.03
C GLY A 261 9.01 8.41 5.91
N VAL A 262 9.43 8.64 4.64
CA VAL A 262 8.82 7.99 3.48
C VAL A 262 8.85 6.47 3.65
N ASP A 263 7.75 5.80 3.30
CA ASP A 263 7.62 4.35 3.38
C ASP A 263 7.08 3.75 2.06
N ALA A 264 6.23 4.47 1.36
CA ALA A 264 5.75 4.03 0.06
C ALA A 264 5.90 5.12 -1.00
N THR A 265 6.14 4.67 -2.24
CA THR A 265 5.91 5.45 -3.45
C THR A 265 4.91 4.72 -4.33
N ARG A 266 4.13 5.47 -5.12
CA ARG A 266 3.24 4.93 -6.17
C ARG A 266 3.32 5.81 -7.40
N PHE A 267 2.98 5.21 -8.54
CA PHE A 267 2.91 5.91 -9.82
C PHE A 267 1.58 5.61 -10.51
N ASP A 268 0.90 6.68 -10.93
CA ASP A 268 -0.32 6.62 -11.73
C ASP A 268 -0.48 7.95 -12.50
N GLY A 269 0.41 8.16 -13.48
CA GLY A 269 0.53 9.45 -14.18
C GLY A 269 1.19 10.55 -13.34
N TYR A 270 0.98 10.53 -12.03
CA TYR A 270 1.73 11.27 -11.03
C TYR A 270 2.58 10.32 -10.19
N ILE A 271 3.63 10.84 -9.59
CA ILE A 271 4.49 10.14 -8.65
C ILE A 271 4.06 10.57 -7.25
N PHE A 272 3.77 9.61 -6.40
CA PHE A 272 3.36 9.86 -5.01
C PHE A 272 4.40 9.32 -4.06
N ALA A 273 4.68 10.08 -2.99
CA ALA A 273 5.53 9.63 -1.89
C ALA A 273 4.85 10.00 -0.57
N SER A 274 4.44 8.98 0.19
CA SER A 274 3.79 9.16 1.49
C SER A 274 4.82 9.13 2.62
N CYS A 275 4.75 10.11 3.50
CA CYS A 275 5.73 10.35 4.54
C CYS A 275 5.07 10.34 5.92
N ARG A 276 5.76 9.74 6.89
CA ARG A 276 5.27 9.59 8.27
C ARG A 276 4.99 10.91 8.99
N ASP A 277 5.67 11.99 8.57
CA ASP A 277 5.49 13.32 9.13
C ASP A 277 4.11 13.94 8.84
N GLY A 278 3.28 13.29 8.03
CA GLY A 278 1.96 13.77 7.63
C GLY A 278 1.98 14.54 6.32
N SER A 279 2.91 14.23 5.43
CA SER A 279 2.93 14.81 4.09
C SER A 279 2.84 13.74 2.99
N LEU A 280 2.06 14.04 1.95
CA LEU A 280 2.03 13.30 0.70
C LEU A 280 2.58 14.19 -0.41
N ALA A 281 3.78 13.88 -0.87
CA ALA A 281 4.37 14.56 -2.02
C ALA A 281 3.75 14.03 -3.31
N VAL A 282 3.29 14.94 -4.17
CA VAL A 282 2.77 14.66 -5.52
C VAL A 282 3.72 15.30 -6.52
N ALA A 283 4.38 14.48 -7.31
CA ALA A 283 5.33 14.92 -8.31
C ALA A 283 4.90 14.51 -9.72
N ARG A 284 5.44 15.18 -10.72
CA ARG A 284 5.29 14.77 -12.12
C ARG A 284 6.44 15.25 -12.97
N GLU A 285 6.56 14.67 -14.15
CA GLU A 285 7.35 15.22 -15.23
C GLU A 285 6.59 16.41 -15.85
N THR A 286 7.16 17.60 -15.81
CA THR A 286 6.57 18.84 -16.33
C THR A 286 7.00 19.13 -17.77
N SER A 287 8.17 18.65 -18.14
CA SER A 287 8.70 18.60 -19.52
C SER A 287 9.72 17.46 -19.60
N PRO A 288 10.11 16.98 -20.76
CA PRO A 288 11.00 15.82 -20.90
C PRO A 288 12.23 15.89 -20.01
N GLY A 289 12.36 14.95 -19.07
CA GLY A 289 13.45 14.87 -18.10
C GLY A 289 13.38 15.88 -16.93
N GLN A 290 12.36 16.74 -16.86
CA GLN A 290 12.19 17.73 -15.79
C GLN A 290 11.09 17.28 -14.83
N PHE A 291 11.47 16.95 -13.61
CA PHE A 291 10.54 16.50 -12.56
C PHE A 291 10.40 17.56 -11.47
N GLN A 292 9.18 17.74 -10.97
CA GLN A 292 8.89 18.72 -9.92
C GLN A 292 7.83 18.17 -8.96
N ILE A 293 7.95 18.56 -7.68
CA ILE A 293 6.84 18.46 -6.73
C ILE A 293 5.82 19.53 -7.13
N VAL A 294 4.62 19.10 -7.52
CA VAL A 294 3.53 20.00 -7.92
C VAL A 294 2.52 20.23 -6.80
N GLN A 295 2.58 19.39 -5.77
CA GLN A 295 1.78 19.54 -4.55
C GLN A 295 2.45 18.79 -3.40
N THR A 296 2.35 19.35 -2.20
CA THR A 296 2.50 18.62 -0.94
C THR A 296 1.15 18.70 -0.22
N LEU A 297 0.45 17.57 -0.14
CA LEU A 297 -0.83 17.48 0.54
C LEU A 297 -0.58 17.12 2.01
N GLU A 298 -1.17 17.88 2.92
CA GLU A 298 -1.15 17.55 4.34
C GLU A 298 -2.07 16.36 4.62
N THR A 299 -1.56 15.40 5.37
CA THR A 299 -2.28 14.23 5.86
C THR A 299 -2.06 14.10 7.37
N PRO A 300 -2.90 13.37 8.11
CA PRO A 300 -2.57 12.99 9.48
C PRO A 300 -1.20 12.29 9.55
N PRO A 301 -0.39 12.58 10.58
CA PRO A 301 0.89 11.89 10.80
C PRO A 301 0.71 10.37 10.81
N GLY A 302 1.74 9.63 10.38
CA GLY A 302 1.71 8.18 10.31
C GLY A 302 1.10 7.57 9.04
N ALA A 303 0.50 8.36 8.15
CA ALA A 303 0.02 7.94 6.84
C ALA A 303 1.21 7.72 5.89
N ARG A 304 2.04 6.70 6.17
CA ARG A 304 3.33 6.46 5.54
C ARG A 304 3.29 5.47 4.37
N THR A 305 2.35 4.53 4.39
CA THR A 305 2.13 3.57 3.32
C THR A 305 0.89 3.95 2.52
N MET A 306 0.81 3.50 1.28
CA MET A 306 -0.33 3.77 0.40
C MET A 306 -0.40 2.77 -0.75
N ASP A 307 -1.58 2.71 -1.37
CA ASP A 307 -1.72 2.16 -2.72
C ASP A 307 -2.67 3.03 -3.56
N VAL A 308 -2.66 2.83 -4.87
CA VAL A 308 -3.45 3.60 -5.83
C VAL A 308 -4.38 2.67 -6.61
N ASP A 309 -5.62 3.05 -6.77
CA ASP A 309 -6.54 2.43 -7.71
C ASP A 309 -6.34 3.06 -9.11
N PRO A 310 -5.78 2.33 -10.08
CA PRO A 310 -5.51 2.87 -11.40
C PRO A 310 -6.77 3.15 -12.22
N LYS A 311 -7.94 2.63 -11.82
CA LYS A 311 -9.22 2.89 -12.49
C LYS A 311 -9.85 4.22 -12.09
N THR A 312 -9.67 4.59 -10.83
CA THR A 312 -10.26 5.81 -10.26
C THR A 312 -9.23 6.88 -9.96
N HIS A 313 -7.94 6.56 -10.07
CA HIS A 313 -6.82 7.41 -9.70
C HIS A 313 -6.85 7.83 -8.22
N THR A 314 -7.48 7.01 -7.38
CA THR A 314 -7.68 7.27 -5.94
C THR A 314 -6.59 6.57 -5.13
N LEU A 315 -6.03 7.30 -4.18
CA LEU A 315 -5.04 6.77 -3.23
C LEU A 315 -5.71 6.41 -1.91
N TYR A 316 -5.24 5.34 -1.30
CA TYR A 316 -5.67 4.85 0.00
C TYR A 316 -4.47 4.80 0.93
N LEU A 317 -4.51 5.59 2.03
CA LEU A 317 -3.43 5.69 3.00
C LEU A 317 -3.92 5.26 4.38
N PRO A 318 -3.44 4.13 4.91
CA PRO A 318 -3.76 3.72 6.28
C PRO A 318 -3.03 4.59 7.30
N THR A 319 -3.74 4.97 8.37
CA THR A 319 -3.18 5.65 9.53
C THR A 319 -4.07 5.46 10.76
N ALA A 320 -3.72 6.08 11.89
CA ALA A 320 -4.51 6.12 13.11
C ALA A 320 -4.28 7.45 13.84
N GLU A 321 -5.05 7.74 14.86
CA GLU A 321 -4.65 8.72 15.87
C GLU A 321 -3.58 8.11 16.78
N PHE A 322 -2.70 8.95 17.30
CA PHE A 322 -1.62 8.51 18.18
C PHE A 322 -1.78 9.10 19.58
N GLU A 323 -1.32 8.35 20.58
CA GLU A 323 -1.16 8.85 21.92
C GLU A 323 -0.09 9.96 21.95
N PRO A 324 -0.20 10.93 22.87
CA PRO A 324 0.82 11.96 23.04
C PRO A 324 2.19 11.31 23.31
N GLN A 325 3.18 11.64 22.49
CA GLN A 325 4.53 11.14 22.70
C GLN A 325 5.17 11.79 23.94
N THR A 326 5.56 10.97 24.90
CA THR A 326 6.31 11.41 26.10
C THR A 326 7.82 11.41 25.86
N ASP A 327 8.30 10.68 24.87
CA ASP A 327 9.69 10.62 24.42
C ASP A 327 9.75 10.58 22.90
N ALA A 328 10.42 11.57 22.29
CA ALA A 328 10.59 11.67 20.83
C ALA A 328 11.32 10.47 20.20
N ARG A 329 12.01 9.66 20.98
CA ARG A 329 12.70 8.44 20.55
C ARG A 329 11.80 7.20 20.57
N SER A 330 10.67 7.24 21.26
CA SER A 330 9.72 6.14 21.28
C SER A 330 8.96 6.04 19.96
N ARG A 331 8.53 4.82 19.59
CA ARG A 331 7.62 4.67 18.46
C ARG A 331 6.25 5.24 18.85
N PRO A 332 5.60 6.03 17.96
CA PRO A 332 4.23 6.48 18.20
C PRO A 332 3.29 5.30 18.46
N VAL A 333 2.48 5.40 19.50
CA VAL A 333 1.52 4.35 19.89
C VAL A 333 0.15 4.75 19.32
N PRO A 334 -0.45 3.95 18.45
CA PRO A 334 -1.80 4.22 17.95
C PRO A 334 -2.82 4.16 19.11
N LYS A 335 -3.77 5.08 19.13
CA LYS A 335 -4.92 5.00 20.04
C LYS A 335 -5.79 3.81 19.69
N PRO A 336 -6.25 3.03 20.65
CA PRO A 336 -7.15 1.91 20.39
C PRO A 336 -8.39 2.34 19.59
N GLY A 337 -8.77 1.54 18.58
CA GLY A 337 -9.97 1.79 17.77
C GLY A 337 -9.90 2.99 16.83
N SER A 338 -8.78 3.72 16.72
CA SER A 338 -8.67 4.93 15.90
C SER A 338 -8.17 4.67 14.48
N PHE A 339 -7.95 3.43 14.09
CA PHE A 339 -7.46 3.09 12.74
C PHE A 339 -8.42 3.58 11.66
N MET A 340 -7.85 4.21 10.62
CA MET A 340 -8.58 4.80 9.50
C MET A 340 -7.83 4.66 8.19
N ILE A 341 -8.58 4.76 7.08
CA ILE A 341 -8.04 4.88 5.72
C ILE A 341 -8.37 6.27 5.20
N LEU A 342 -7.36 7.03 4.83
CA LEU A 342 -7.52 8.28 4.11
C LEU A 342 -7.74 7.97 2.63
N VAL A 343 -8.77 8.55 2.05
CA VAL A 343 -9.10 8.45 0.62
C VAL A 343 -8.73 9.78 -0.04
N VAL A 344 -7.70 9.76 -0.85
CA VAL A 344 -7.20 10.94 -1.56
C VAL A 344 -7.56 10.80 -3.04
N ALA A 345 -8.36 11.71 -3.54
CA ALA A 345 -8.92 11.67 -4.89
C ALA A 345 -8.34 12.76 -5.79
N PRO A 346 -8.30 12.54 -7.12
CA PRO A 346 -7.91 13.57 -8.07
C PRO A 346 -8.94 14.71 -8.09
N THR A 347 -8.45 15.94 -8.19
CA THR A 347 -9.31 17.12 -8.43
C THR A 347 -9.93 16.99 -9.81
N ARG A 348 -11.25 16.92 -9.89
CA ARG A 348 -11.95 16.92 -11.18
C ARG A 348 -11.63 18.23 -11.90
N LYS A 349 -11.16 18.13 -13.13
CA LYS A 349 -11.00 19.28 -14.04
C LYS A 349 -12.36 19.75 -14.55
#